data_1de091dbbb5c0695ca12900bfc8d6918
#
_entry.id   1de091dbbb5c0695ca12900bfc8d6918
#
_cell.length_a   1.000
_cell.length_b   1.000
_cell.length_c   1.000
_cell.angle_alpha   90.00
_cell.angle_beta   90.00
_cell.angle_gamma   90.00
#
_symmetry.space_group_name_H-M   'P 1'
#
loop_
_entity.id
_entity.type
_entity.pdbx_description
1 polymer ?
#
loop_
_entity_poly.entity_id
_entity_poly.type
_entity_poly.pdbx_seq_one_letter_code
_entity_poly.pdbx_strand_id
1 'polypeptide(L)'
;LHGMPVKFVFGAHPLELLEGADALCLSGGVPLTIPLVVEAKKREIPLTNDSQLFMDSVKANVIGITGSAGKTTTTILTGAIAKAALEPKVSVWVGGNIGYPMIEHASEVKPEDWVVLELSSFQLEQMTISPNVAVILNITPNHLDRHATMQAYEEAKARILAFQHKDDTAILNRDDPGVFNLRERG
;
A
#
# COMPACT_ATOMS: atom_id res chain seq x y z
N LEU A 1 -10.60 -17.79 -12.39
CA LEU A 1 -11.22 -16.88 -13.39
C LEU A 1 -12.17 -17.59 -14.38
N HIS A 2 -12.33 -18.93 -14.26
CA HIS A 2 -13.31 -19.66 -15.07
C HIS A 2 -14.73 -19.19 -14.79
N GLY A 3 -15.43 -18.70 -15.83
CA GLY A 3 -16.83 -18.21 -15.72
C GLY A 3 -16.99 -16.70 -15.45
N MET A 4 -15.90 -15.96 -15.23
CA MET A 4 -15.95 -14.51 -15.15
C MET A 4 -15.75 -13.88 -16.55
N PRO A 5 -16.43 -12.79 -16.90
CA PRO A 5 -16.25 -12.10 -18.18
C PRO A 5 -14.94 -11.29 -18.18
N VAL A 6 -13.79 -12.01 -18.23
CA VAL A 6 -12.46 -11.40 -18.22
C VAL A 6 -11.89 -11.37 -19.62
N LYS A 7 -11.48 -10.20 -20.09
CA LYS A 7 -10.75 -10.01 -21.35
C LYS A 7 -9.26 -9.92 -21.06
N PHE A 8 -8.48 -10.81 -21.63
CA PHE A 8 -7.01 -10.79 -21.53
C PHE A 8 -6.42 -10.05 -22.74
N VAL A 9 -5.46 -9.14 -22.46
CA VAL A 9 -4.67 -8.45 -23.48
C VAL A 9 -3.20 -8.66 -23.13
N PHE A 10 -2.42 -9.17 -24.09
CA PHE A 10 -1.01 -9.52 -23.89
C PHE A 10 -0.10 -8.68 -24.78
N GLY A 11 1.11 -8.40 -24.32
CA GLY A 11 2.18 -7.75 -25.09
C GLY A 11 2.07 -6.23 -25.26
N ALA A 12 0.95 -5.62 -24.87
CA ALA A 12 0.76 -4.17 -24.95
C ALA A 12 -0.29 -3.67 -23.94
N HIS A 13 -0.33 -2.36 -23.74
CA HIS A 13 -1.36 -1.67 -22.94
C HIS A 13 -2.10 -0.68 -23.84
N PRO A 14 -3.00 -1.13 -24.73
CA PRO A 14 -3.71 -0.24 -25.63
C PRO A 14 -4.69 0.66 -24.90
N LEU A 15 -4.90 1.88 -25.40
CA LEU A 15 -5.74 2.89 -24.75
C LEU A 15 -7.22 2.51 -24.71
N GLU A 16 -7.66 1.63 -25.60
CA GLU A 16 -9.02 1.07 -25.65
C GLU A 16 -9.39 0.30 -24.36
N LEU A 17 -8.40 -0.11 -23.56
CA LEU A 17 -8.65 -0.72 -22.24
C LEU A 17 -9.31 0.24 -21.26
N LEU A 18 -9.23 1.55 -21.51
CA LEU A 18 -9.87 2.59 -20.68
C LEU A 18 -11.33 2.85 -21.06
N GLU A 19 -11.83 2.26 -22.14
CA GLU A 19 -13.21 2.45 -22.57
C GLU A 19 -14.17 1.73 -21.62
N GLY A 20 -14.99 2.51 -20.90
CA GLY A 20 -15.91 2.01 -19.89
C GLY A 20 -15.25 1.49 -18.61
N ALA A 21 -13.99 1.83 -18.37
CA ALA A 21 -13.30 1.46 -17.14
C ALA A 21 -13.67 2.42 -16.01
N ASP A 22 -14.14 1.87 -14.87
CA ASP A 22 -14.42 2.63 -13.64
C ASP A 22 -13.16 2.96 -12.85
N ALA A 23 -12.11 2.14 -12.97
CA ALA A 23 -10.82 2.33 -12.34
C ALA A 23 -9.70 1.59 -13.10
N LEU A 24 -8.47 2.04 -12.96
CA LEU A 24 -7.27 1.37 -13.45
C LEU A 24 -6.45 0.85 -12.27
N CYS A 25 -6.50 -0.45 -12.04
CA CYS A 25 -5.72 -1.12 -11.01
C CYS A 25 -4.31 -1.45 -11.52
N LEU A 26 -3.28 -0.92 -10.88
CA LEU A 26 -1.89 -1.07 -11.29
C LEU A 26 -1.14 -2.00 -10.33
N SER A 27 -0.36 -2.93 -10.86
CA SER A 27 0.64 -3.62 -10.05
C SER A 27 1.82 -2.69 -9.75
N GLY A 28 2.49 -2.88 -8.61
CA GLY A 28 3.60 -2.03 -8.15
C GLY A 28 4.81 -1.94 -9.10
N GLY A 29 4.89 -2.85 -10.09
CA GLY A 29 5.93 -2.81 -11.12
C GLY A 29 5.65 -1.86 -12.31
N VAL A 30 4.42 -1.38 -12.47
CA VAL A 30 4.02 -0.59 -13.65
C VAL A 30 4.41 0.88 -13.46
N PRO A 31 5.21 1.48 -14.38
CA PRO A 31 5.54 2.89 -14.31
C PRO A 31 4.31 3.78 -14.53
N LEU A 32 4.17 4.84 -13.71
CA LEU A 32 3.09 5.82 -13.88
C LEU A 32 3.22 6.68 -15.16
N THR A 33 4.32 6.54 -15.88
CA THR A 33 4.64 7.27 -17.12
C THR A 33 4.20 6.55 -18.38
N ILE A 34 3.72 5.31 -18.31
CA ILE A 34 3.23 4.62 -19.51
C ILE A 34 2.00 5.32 -20.11
N PRO A 35 1.83 5.29 -21.45
CA PRO A 35 0.73 6.01 -22.12
C PRO A 35 -0.65 5.71 -21.55
N LEU A 36 -0.92 4.46 -21.19
CA LEU A 36 -2.21 4.05 -20.61
C LEU A 36 -2.49 4.79 -19.29
N VAL A 37 -1.52 4.87 -18.39
CA VAL A 37 -1.67 5.55 -17.09
C VAL A 37 -1.80 7.07 -17.27
N VAL A 38 -1.01 7.65 -18.17
CA VAL A 38 -1.09 9.08 -18.49
C VAL A 38 -2.48 9.43 -19.05
N GLU A 39 -3.00 8.60 -19.93
CA GLU A 39 -4.32 8.80 -20.53
C GLU A 39 -5.44 8.56 -19.50
N ALA A 40 -5.34 7.56 -18.62
CA ALA A 40 -6.28 7.35 -17.53
C ALA A 40 -6.39 8.59 -16.63
N LYS A 41 -5.25 9.20 -16.25
CA LYS A 41 -5.23 10.45 -15.49
C LYS A 41 -5.93 11.61 -16.22
N LYS A 42 -5.72 11.74 -17.53
CA LYS A 42 -6.40 12.79 -18.34
C LYS A 42 -7.90 12.60 -18.41
N ARG A 43 -8.37 11.35 -18.41
CA ARG A 43 -9.79 10.98 -18.41
C ARG A 43 -10.39 10.95 -17.00
N GLU A 44 -9.61 11.32 -15.98
CA GLU A 44 -10.02 11.27 -14.57
C GLU A 44 -10.46 9.87 -14.11
N ILE A 45 -9.94 8.81 -14.76
CA ILE A 45 -10.14 7.43 -14.34
C ILE A 45 -9.29 7.18 -13.08
N PRO A 46 -9.90 6.80 -11.95
CA PRO A 46 -9.17 6.55 -10.70
C PRO A 46 -8.08 5.50 -10.88
N LEU A 47 -6.90 5.79 -10.34
CA LEU A 47 -5.81 4.81 -10.22
C LEU A 47 -5.92 4.14 -8.85
N THR A 48 -5.73 2.83 -8.83
CA THR A 48 -5.73 2.04 -7.61
C THR A 48 -4.70 0.92 -7.67
N ASN A 49 -4.54 0.19 -6.59
CA ASN A 49 -3.74 -1.02 -6.50
C ASN A 49 -4.40 -2.04 -5.55
N ASP A 50 -3.83 -3.23 -5.46
CA ASP A 50 -4.32 -4.32 -4.62
C ASP A 50 -4.42 -3.93 -3.13
N SER A 51 -3.44 -3.20 -2.61
CA SER A 51 -3.42 -2.76 -1.21
C SER A 51 -4.47 -1.70 -0.91
N GLN A 52 -4.69 -0.75 -1.83
CA GLN A 52 -5.78 0.22 -1.73
C GLN A 52 -7.14 -0.50 -1.72
N LEU A 53 -7.38 -1.37 -2.71
CA LEU A 53 -8.63 -2.11 -2.81
C LEU A 53 -8.90 -2.98 -1.58
N PHE A 54 -7.86 -3.61 -1.03
CA PHE A 54 -7.97 -4.36 0.22
C PHE A 54 -8.38 -3.44 1.37
N MET A 55 -7.68 -2.34 1.60
CA MET A 55 -7.97 -1.43 2.71
C MET A 55 -9.34 -0.76 2.58
N ASP A 56 -9.79 -0.47 1.36
CA ASP A 56 -11.16 0.04 1.11
C ASP A 56 -12.24 -1.01 1.42
N SER A 57 -11.91 -2.30 1.32
CA SER A 57 -12.86 -3.40 1.49
C SER A 57 -13.01 -3.90 2.93
N VAL A 58 -12.04 -3.61 3.81
CA VAL A 58 -12.02 -4.11 5.19
C VAL A 58 -12.28 -3.01 6.20
N LYS A 59 -12.82 -3.40 7.37
CA LYS A 59 -13.04 -2.50 8.52
C LYS A 59 -12.13 -2.84 9.71
N ALA A 60 -11.22 -3.78 9.51
CA ALA A 60 -10.25 -4.20 10.51
C ALA A 60 -9.22 -3.11 10.83
N ASN A 61 -8.58 -3.22 11.99
CA ASN A 61 -7.45 -2.34 12.33
C ASN A 61 -6.22 -2.71 11.51
N VAL A 62 -5.63 -1.76 10.81
CA VAL A 62 -4.50 -1.98 9.93
C VAL A 62 -3.23 -1.33 10.50
N ILE A 63 -2.17 -2.11 10.62
CA ILE A 63 -0.79 -1.65 10.86
C ILE A 63 -0.07 -1.69 9.52
N GLY A 64 0.25 -0.54 8.95
CA GLY A 64 1.01 -0.42 7.71
C GLY A 64 2.47 -0.12 7.98
N ILE A 65 3.37 -0.90 7.39
CA ILE A 65 4.82 -0.79 7.62
C ILE A 65 5.54 -0.51 6.31
N THR A 66 6.26 0.61 6.27
CA THR A 66 7.10 0.99 5.13
C THR A 66 8.53 1.35 5.57
N GLY A 67 9.40 1.52 4.60
CA GLY A 67 10.80 1.90 4.79
C GLY A 67 11.64 1.50 3.57
N SER A 68 12.86 1.96 3.50
CA SER A 68 13.81 1.52 2.48
C SER A 68 14.27 0.09 2.74
N ALA A 69 14.61 -0.22 3.99
CA ALA A 69 15.05 -1.53 4.44
C ALA A 69 14.28 -1.99 5.70
N GLY A 70 14.28 -3.29 5.97
CA GLY A 70 13.73 -3.90 7.19
C GLY A 70 12.21 -4.11 7.20
N LYS A 71 11.48 -3.70 6.17
CA LYS A 71 10.03 -3.86 6.07
C LYS A 71 9.56 -5.28 6.37
N THR A 72 10.02 -6.24 5.60
CA THR A 72 9.61 -7.65 5.69
C THR A 72 9.86 -8.23 7.08
N THR A 73 11.05 -8.00 7.63
CA THR A 73 11.41 -8.49 8.96
C THR A 73 10.49 -7.87 10.03
N THR A 74 10.28 -6.55 9.97
CA THR A 74 9.41 -5.86 10.93
C THR A 74 7.96 -6.32 10.81
N THR A 75 7.45 -6.48 9.58
CA THR A 75 6.08 -6.95 9.33
C THR A 75 5.86 -8.35 9.90
N ILE A 76 6.78 -9.28 9.64
CA ILE A 76 6.69 -10.65 10.16
C ILE A 76 6.77 -10.68 11.70
N LEU A 77 7.70 -9.93 12.29
CA LEU A 77 7.86 -9.85 13.75
C LEU A 77 6.63 -9.21 14.41
N THR A 78 6.12 -8.11 13.87
CA THR A 78 4.91 -7.45 14.35
C THR A 78 3.72 -8.42 14.29
N GLY A 79 3.56 -9.13 13.17
CA GLY A 79 2.52 -10.14 13.03
C GLY A 79 2.65 -11.28 14.04
N ALA A 80 3.85 -11.78 14.26
CA ALA A 80 4.10 -12.85 15.25
C ALA A 80 3.78 -12.38 16.69
N ILE A 81 4.18 -11.17 17.06
CA ILE A 81 3.87 -10.58 18.37
C ILE A 81 2.34 -10.37 18.52
N ALA A 82 1.69 -9.82 17.50
CA ALA A 82 0.25 -9.61 17.52
C ALA A 82 -0.53 -10.93 17.63
N LYS A 83 -0.14 -11.96 16.88
CA LYS A 83 -0.72 -13.31 16.99
C LYS A 83 -0.57 -13.88 18.41
N ALA A 84 0.63 -13.83 18.98
CA ALA A 84 0.87 -14.33 20.33
C ALA A 84 0.05 -13.59 21.40
N ALA A 85 -0.27 -12.31 21.18
CA ALA A 85 -1.01 -11.49 22.14
C ALA A 85 -2.54 -11.60 21.98
N LEU A 86 -3.06 -11.79 20.77
CA LEU A 86 -4.47 -11.62 20.43
C LEU A 86 -5.21 -12.93 20.12
N GLU A 87 -4.53 -13.91 19.48
CA GLU A 87 -5.16 -15.19 19.15
C GLU A 87 -5.33 -16.08 20.40
N PRO A 88 -6.38 -16.93 20.44
CA PRO A 88 -7.34 -17.17 19.37
C PRO A 88 -8.57 -16.24 19.38
N LYS A 89 -8.60 -15.20 20.20
CA LYS A 89 -9.78 -14.33 20.35
C LYS A 89 -10.02 -13.43 19.13
N VAL A 90 -8.94 -12.96 18.54
CA VAL A 90 -8.92 -12.04 17.40
C VAL A 90 -7.92 -12.58 16.38
N SER A 91 -8.31 -12.66 15.12
CA SER A 91 -7.41 -13.11 14.05
C SER A 91 -6.41 -12.02 13.67
N VAL A 92 -5.19 -12.43 13.33
CA VAL A 92 -4.14 -11.53 12.87
C VAL A 92 -3.67 -11.95 11.47
N TRP A 93 -3.89 -11.08 10.52
CA TRP A 93 -3.53 -11.25 9.12
C TRP A 93 -2.21 -10.55 8.81
N VAL A 94 -1.33 -11.18 8.03
CA VAL A 94 -0.01 -10.62 7.70
C VAL A 94 0.24 -10.78 6.20
N GLY A 95 0.51 -9.67 5.51
CA GLY A 95 0.74 -9.71 4.07
C GLY A 95 1.08 -8.35 3.46
N GLY A 96 0.59 -8.08 2.26
CA GLY A 96 0.85 -6.86 1.48
C GLY A 96 1.92 -7.08 0.42
N ASN A 97 2.99 -6.28 0.40
CA ASN A 97 4.09 -6.44 -0.55
C ASN A 97 4.95 -7.70 -0.30
N ILE A 98 4.52 -8.59 0.57
CA ILE A 98 5.12 -9.89 0.90
C ILE A 98 4.07 -10.99 0.85
N GLY A 99 4.48 -12.19 0.47
CA GLY A 99 3.61 -13.36 0.46
C GLY A 99 2.50 -13.25 -0.59
N TYR A 100 1.27 -13.45 -0.15
CA TYR A 100 0.08 -13.39 -1.00
C TYR A 100 -0.58 -12.01 -0.95
N PRO A 101 -1.18 -11.55 -2.06
CA PRO A 101 -1.97 -10.33 -2.08
C PRO A 101 -3.13 -10.42 -1.10
N MET A 102 -3.22 -9.48 -0.16
CA MET A 102 -4.24 -9.51 0.90
C MET A 102 -5.65 -9.34 0.37
N ILE A 103 -5.82 -8.79 -0.84
CA ILE A 103 -7.14 -8.64 -1.47
C ILE A 103 -7.89 -9.98 -1.64
N GLU A 104 -7.17 -11.08 -1.76
CA GLU A 104 -7.78 -12.42 -1.85
C GLU A 104 -8.52 -12.82 -0.57
N HIS A 105 -8.12 -12.26 0.58
CA HIS A 105 -8.69 -12.53 1.89
C HIS A 105 -9.67 -11.45 2.39
N ALA A 106 -9.96 -10.42 1.59
CA ALA A 106 -10.77 -9.28 2.01
C ALA A 106 -12.16 -9.69 2.57
N SER A 107 -12.75 -10.75 2.02
CA SER A 107 -14.05 -11.27 2.49
C SER A 107 -13.98 -12.11 3.79
N GLU A 108 -12.79 -12.51 4.21
CA GLU A 108 -12.55 -13.32 5.40
C GLU A 108 -12.20 -12.47 6.62
N VAL A 109 -11.62 -11.27 6.37
CA VAL A 109 -11.20 -10.33 7.43
C VAL A 109 -12.40 -9.69 8.09
N LYS A 110 -12.49 -9.82 9.41
CA LYS A 110 -13.58 -9.27 10.23
C LYS A 110 -13.22 -7.91 10.80
N PRO A 111 -14.20 -7.08 11.18
CA PRO A 111 -13.94 -5.75 11.74
C PRO A 111 -13.09 -5.75 13.02
N GLU A 112 -13.19 -6.81 13.82
CA GLU A 112 -12.42 -6.99 15.06
C GLU A 112 -10.99 -7.48 14.84
N ASP A 113 -10.64 -7.97 13.63
CA ASP A 113 -9.33 -8.50 13.30
C ASP A 113 -8.26 -7.41 13.21
N TRP A 114 -7.02 -7.84 13.25
CA TRP A 114 -5.86 -7.00 12.99
C TRP A 114 -5.16 -7.43 11.70
N VAL A 115 -4.72 -6.46 10.94
CA VAL A 115 -3.98 -6.69 9.70
C VAL A 115 -2.63 -5.99 9.79
N VAL A 116 -1.55 -6.69 9.49
CA VAL A 116 -0.20 -6.14 9.41
C VAL A 116 0.25 -6.19 7.96
N LEU A 117 0.38 -5.02 7.33
CA LEU A 117 0.71 -4.88 5.91
C LEU A 117 2.12 -4.34 5.70
N GLU A 118 2.90 -5.04 4.89
CA GLU A 118 4.06 -4.42 4.25
C GLU A 118 3.59 -3.55 3.08
N LEU A 119 3.99 -2.28 3.07
CA LEU A 119 3.66 -1.33 2.01
C LEU A 119 4.91 -0.80 1.32
N SER A 120 5.00 -0.99 0.01
CA SER A 120 6.07 -0.43 -0.82
C SER A 120 5.79 1.04 -1.16
N SER A 121 6.84 1.80 -1.56
CA SER A 121 6.66 3.17 -2.05
C SER A 121 5.77 3.25 -3.30
N PHE A 122 5.81 2.22 -4.15
CA PHE A 122 5.00 2.15 -5.38
C PHE A 122 3.51 1.97 -5.09
N GLN A 123 3.17 1.19 -4.05
CA GLN A 123 1.78 1.06 -3.61
C GLN A 123 1.32 2.37 -2.96
N LEU A 124 2.10 2.92 -2.02
CA LEU A 124 1.78 4.15 -1.30
C LEU A 124 1.57 5.35 -2.23
N GLU A 125 2.36 5.47 -3.32
CA GLU A 125 2.26 6.58 -4.29
C GLU A 125 0.85 6.78 -4.84
N GLN A 126 0.03 5.74 -4.89
CA GLN A 126 -1.32 5.77 -5.43
C GLN A 126 -2.40 5.70 -4.36
N MET A 127 -2.05 5.37 -3.11
CA MET A 127 -3.03 5.18 -2.05
C MET A 127 -3.65 6.50 -1.61
N THR A 128 -4.93 6.46 -1.32
CA THR A 128 -5.76 7.56 -0.80
C THR A 128 -6.39 7.23 0.56
N ILE A 129 -5.86 6.21 1.22
CA ILE A 129 -6.21 5.80 2.57
C ILE A 129 -4.93 5.50 3.35
N SER A 130 -4.92 5.80 4.63
CA SER A 130 -3.82 5.48 5.54
C SER A 130 -4.21 4.37 6.53
N PRO A 131 -3.25 3.56 7.00
CA PRO A 131 -3.51 2.59 8.06
C PRO A 131 -3.72 3.29 9.40
N ASN A 132 -4.46 2.64 10.32
CA ASN A 132 -4.68 3.12 11.69
C ASN A 132 -3.36 3.28 12.47
N VAL A 133 -2.41 2.39 12.21
CA VAL A 133 -1.04 2.52 12.72
C VAL A 133 -0.08 2.54 11.52
N ALA A 134 0.53 3.69 11.25
CA ALA A 134 1.51 3.86 10.19
C ALA A 134 2.94 3.82 10.74
N VAL A 135 3.77 2.96 10.20
CA VAL A 135 5.17 2.78 10.63
C VAL A 135 6.12 3.12 9.49
N ILE A 136 7.05 4.04 9.71
CA ILE A 136 8.13 4.35 8.76
C ILE A 136 9.48 4.03 9.43
N LEU A 137 10.18 3.02 8.90
CA LEU A 137 11.42 2.51 9.51
C LEU A 137 12.64 3.37 9.20
N ASN A 138 12.82 3.68 7.92
CA ASN A 138 13.97 4.45 7.42
C ASN A 138 13.69 4.94 6.00
N ILE A 139 14.37 6.02 5.60
CA ILE A 139 14.35 6.54 4.24
C ILE A 139 15.78 6.79 3.80
N THR A 140 16.36 5.83 3.10
CA THR A 140 17.70 5.89 2.51
C THR A 140 17.62 5.74 0.99
N PRO A 141 18.60 6.22 0.21
CA PRO A 141 18.59 6.12 -1.23
C PRO A 141 18.31 4.71 -1.73
N ASN A 142 17.17 4.54 -2.40
CA ASN A 142 16.74 3.30 -3.01
C ASN A 142 15.73 3.59 -4.12
N HIS A 143 15.65 2.75 -5.15
CA HIS A 143 14.69 2.88 -6.25
C HIS A 143 14.68 4.24 -6.94
N LEU A 144 15.85 4.94 -7.02
CA LEU A 144 15.96 6.25 -7.67
C LEU A 144 15.81 6.17 -9.20
N ASP A 145 15.99 4.98 -9.77
CA ASP A 145 15.65 4.65 -11.16
C ASP A 145 14.14 4.80 -11.45
N ARG A 146 13.31 4.72 -10.42
CA ARG A 146 11.84 4.77 -10.51
C ARG A 146 11.25 6.08 -9.98
N HIS A 147 11.73 6.58 -8.85
CA HIS A 147 11.23 7.81 -8.23
C HIS A 147 11.95 9.08 -8.71
N ALA A 148 12.97 8.96 -9.59
CA ALA A 148 13.77 10.03 -10.16
C ALA A 148 14.54 10.88 -9.13
N THR A 149 13.99 11.20 -7.95
CA THR A 149 14.63 11.98 -6.89
C THR A 149 14.38 11.38 -5.50
N MET A 150 15.27 11.68 -4.55
CA MET A 150 15.06 11.33 -3.14
C MET A 150 13.80 11.98 -2.59
N GLN A 151 13.51 13.22 -2.96
CA GLN A 151 12.32 13.92 -2.53
C GLN A 151 11.04 13.20 -2.98
N ALA A 152 10.94 12.76 -4.24
CA ALA A 152 9.81 11.99 -4.72
C ALA A 152 9.66 10.66 -3.99
N TYR A 153 10.78 10.02 -3.64
CA TYR A 153 10.77 8.79 -2.85
C TYR A 153 10.29 8.99 -1.40
N GLU A 154 10.75 10.08 -0.76
CA GLU A 154 10.26 10.49 0.57
C GLU A 154 8.77 10.81 0.55
N GLU A 155 8.31 11.58 -0.43
CA GLU A 155 6.90 11.93 -0.62
C GLU A 155 6.02 10.69 -0.84
N ALA A 156 6.49 9.73 -1.64
CA ALA A 156 5.78 8.47 -1.83
C ALA A 156 5.62 7.69 -0.50
N LYS A 157 6.66 7.66 0.35
CA LYS A 157 6.55 7.01 1.67
C LYS A 157 5.74 7.81 2.68
N ALA A 158 5.88 9.13 2.68
CA ALA A 158 5.14 10.02 3.57
C ALA A 158 3.62 9.90 3.36
N ARG A 159 3.20 9.44 2.19
CA ARG A 159 1.79 9.24 1.87
C ARG A 159 1.09 8.24 2.80
N ILE A 160 1.82 7.36 3.47
CA ILE A 160 1.27 6.46 4.50
C ILE A 160 0.63 7.23 5.67
N LEU A 161 1.04 8.50 5.89
CA LEU A 161 0.53 9.39 6.93
C LEU A 161 -0.59 10.33 6.44
N ALA A 162 -0.65 10.57 5.13
CA ALA A 162 -1.37 11.71 4.54
C ALA A 162 -2.90 11.68 4.76
N PHE A 163 -3.46 10.51 5.06
CA PHE A 163 -4.91 10.29 5.25
C PHE A 163 -5.23 9.76 6.64
N GLN A 164 -4.29 9.86 7.60
CA GLN A 164 -4.54 9.51 8.99
C GLN A 164 -5.50 10.51 9.65
N HIS A 165 -6.33 9.99 10.54
CA HIS A 165 -7.22 10.77 11.38
C HIS A 165 -6.58 10.98 12.77
N LYS A 166 -7.16 11.87 13.57
CA LYS A 166 -6.66 12.23 14.90
C LYS A 166 -6.52 11.04 15.89
N ASP A 167 -7.24 9.96 15.65
CA ASP A 167 -7.24 8.76 16.49
C ASP A 167 -6.25 7.69 15.98
N ASP A 168 -5.65 7.91 14.80
CA ASP A 168 -4.64 7.05 14.23
C ASP A 168 -3.26 7.34 14.85
N THR A 169 -2.33 6.41 14.65
CA THR A 169 -0.99 6.48 15.26
C THR A 169 0.10 6.44 14.20
N ALA A 170 1.04 7.39 14.26
CA ALA A 170 2.27 7.38 13.48
C ALA A 170 3.45 6.92 14.33
N ILE A 171 4.19 5.90 13.89
CA ILE A 171 5.43 5.42 14.51
C ILE A 171 6.59 5.74 13.58
N LEU A 172 7.40 6.70 13.97
CA LEU A 172 8.48 7.26 13.16
C LEU A 172 9.84 6.99 13.82
N ASN A 173 10.81 6.54 13.02
CA ASN A 173 12.17 6.34 13.51
C ASN A 173 12.83 7.70 13.78
N ARG A 174 13.11 7.99 15.05
CA ARG A 174 13.71 9.24 15.51
C ARG A 174 15.17 9.39 15.05
N ASP A 175 15.87 8.28 14.88
CA ASP A 175 17.29 8.28 14.52
C ASP A 175 17.53 8.42 13.01
N ASP A 176 16.46 8.38 12.20
CA ASP A 176 16.51 8.66 10.77
C ASP A 176 15.96 10.08 10.50
N PRO A 177 16.82 11.04 10.11
CA PRO A 177 16.39 12.43 9.91
C PRO A 177 15.30 12.58 8.84
N GLY A 178 15.35 11.80 7.77
CA GLY A 178 14.34 11.80 6.71
C GLY A 178 12.96 11.39 7.24
N VAL A 179 12.92 10.34 8.06
CA VAL A 179 11.69 9.89 8.70
C VAL A 179 11.23 10.87 9.78
N PHE A 180 12.12 11.32 10.65
CA PHE A 180 11.75 12.19 11.78
C PHE A 180 11.17 13.53 11.33
N ASN A 181 11.63 14.06 10.20
CA ASN A 181 11.09 15.29 9.62
C ASN A 181 9.64 15.16 9.12
N LEU A 182 9.14 13.94 8.95
CA LEU A 182 7.75 13.70 8.54
C LEU A 182 6.73 13.84 9.69
N ARG A 183 7.17 14.00 10.94
CA ARG A 183 6.28 14.12 12.13
C ARG A 183 5.26 15.27 12.05
N GLU A 184 5.51 16.26 11.19
CA GLU A 184 4.64 17.41 10.98
C GLU A 184 3.60 17.19 9.87
N ARG A 185 3.58 16.00 9.27
CA ARG A 185 2.72 15.65 8.14
C ARG A 185 1.56 14.69 8.50
N GLY A 186 1.51 14.20 9.74
CA GLY A 186 0.47 13.33 10.27
C GLY A 186 -0.54 14.05 11.15
#